data_386fd750e60f6facb36461f5e65e911c
#
_entry.id   386fd750e60f6facb36461f5e65e911c
#
_cell.length_a   1.000
_cell.length_b   1.000
_cell.length_c   1.000
_cell.angle_alpha   90.00
_cell.angle_beta   90.00
_cell.angle_gamma   90.00
#
_symmetry.space_group_name_H-M   'P 1'
#
loop_
_entity.id
_entity.type
_entity.pdbx_description
1 polymer ?
#
loop_
_entity_poly.entity_id
_entity_poly.type
_entity_poly.pdbx_seq_one_letter_code
_entity_poly.pdbx_strand_id
1 'polypeptide(L)'
;MKKILTIVFVFFAFESLAIEKKTNFTIDKFNEAQKVGKIIVINSWNKSCGTCARQTKILNEAQKDFPDVLFLSYEQTKHKDIAKLLNVNFWATIIIYKNSKEVVKEIGVTSKSDIYSLIKKEI
;
A
#
# COMPACT_ATOMS: atom_id res chain seq x y z
N MET A 1 -60.31 2.71 -5.32
CA MET A 1 -59.09 2.57 -4.49
C MET A 1 -57.87 2.66 -5.40
N LYS A 2 -57.17 3.75 -5.34
CA LYS A 2 -55.93 3.94 -6.09
C LYS A 2 -54.80 3.37 -5.26
N LYS A 3 -54.18 2.28 -5.69
CA LYS A 3 -52.94 1.78 -5.12
C LYS A 3 -51.80 2.67 -5.61
N ILE A 4 -51.22 3.45 -4.71
CA ILE A 4 -50.02 4.22 -5.01
C ILE A 4 -48.86 3.23 -4.93
N LEU A 5 -48.28 2.89 -6.09
CA LEU A 5 -47.08 2.10 -6.18
C LEU A 5 -45.91 3.04 -5.90
N THR A 6 -45.44 3.05 -4.66
CA THR A 6 -44.24 3.80 -4.30
C THR A 6 -43.04 3.04 -4.87
N ILE A 7 -42.55 3.48 -6.01
CA ILE A 7 -41.27 2.98 -6.54
C ILE A 7 -40.18 3.56 -5.67
N VAL A 8 -39.67 2.75 -4.77
CA VAL A 8 -38.44 3.07 -4.03
C VAL A 8 -37.27 2.92 -4.98
N PHE A 9 -36.83 4.03 -5.53
CA PHE A 9 -35.53 4.08 -6.20
C PHE A 9 -34.44 3.88 -5.15
N VAL A 10 -33.99 2.64 -5.04
CA VAL A 10 -32.75 2.37 -4.29
C VAL A 10 -31.61 2.90 -5.16
N PHE A 11 -31.17 4.12 -4.86
CA PHE A 11 -29.90 4.60 -5.38
C PHE A 11 -28.78 3.76 -4.75
N PHE A 12 -28.32 2.76 -5.47
CA PHE A 12 -27.00 2.21 -5.21
C PHE A 12 -26.00 3.32 -5.58
N ALA A 13 -25.61 4.08 -4.58
CA ALA A 13 -24.39 4.88 -4.71
C ALA A 13 -23.27 3.87 -4.92
N PHE A 14 -22.83 3.70 -6.16
CA PHE A 14 -21.51 3.18 -6.43
C PHE A 14 -20.55 4.23 -5.89
N GLU A 15 -20.16 4.08 -4.62
CA GLU A 15 -18.95 4.68 -4.17
C GLU A 15 -17.86 4.08 -5.03
N SER A 16 -17.42 4.82 -6.03
CA SER A 16 -16.15 4.53 -6.66
C SER A 16 -15.14 4.58 -5.52
N LEU A 17 -14.65 3.42 -5.12
CA LEU A 17 -13.52 3.30 -4.22
C LEU A 17 -12.34 3.93 -4.96
N ALA A 18 -12.27 5.28 -4.91
CA ALA A 18 -11.06 5.97 -5.20
C ALA A 18 -10.01 5.33 -4.31
N ILE A 19 -8.95 4.79 -4.93
CA ILE A 19 -7.82 4.26 -4.19
C ILE A 19 -7.23 5.43 -3.44
N GLU A 20 -7.72 5.65 -2.22
CA GLU A 20 -7.17 6.69 -1.36
C GLU A 20 -5.77 6.27 -0.97
N LYS A 21 -4.81 7.06 -1.39
CA LYS A 21 -3.45 6.97 -0.86
C LYS A 21 -3.51 7.37 0.60
N LYS A 22 -3.40 6.39 1.49
CA LYS A 22 -3.43 6.59 2.93
C LYS A 22 -2.11 6.22 3.55
N THR A 23 -1.66 7.03 4.49
CA THR A 23 -0.59 6.64 5.39
C THR A 23 -1.18 5.69 6.43
N ASN A 24 -0.77 4.44 6.37
CA ASN A 24 -1.13 3.43 7.37
C ASN A 24 0.09 2.92 8.16
N PHE A 25 1.28 3.41 7.84
CA PHE A 25 2.49 3.07 8.56
C PHE A 25 2.42 3.64 9.99
N THR A 26 2.64 2.77 10.96
CA THR A 26 2.94 3.17 12.32
C THR A 26 4.17 2.41 12.81
N ILE A 27 4.95 3.02 13.69
CA ILE A 27 6.12 2.36 14.28
C ILE A 27 5.73 1.09 15.02
N ASP A 28 4.59 1.11 15.70
CA ASP A 28 4.10 -0.06 16.44
C ASP A 28 3.78 -1.24 15.51
N LYS A 29 3.06 -1.00 14.42
CA LYS A 29 2.78 -2.03 13.42
C LYS A 29 4.06 -2.59 12.81
N PHE A 30 5.00 -1.71 12.48
CA PHE A 30 6.28 -2.09 11.90
C PHE A 30 7.11 -2.94 12.86
N ASN A 31 7.24 -2.52 14.11
CA ASN A 31 7.99 -3.23 15.13
C ASN A 31 7.36 -4.58 15.49
N GLU A 32 6.03 -4.62 15.63
CA GLU A 32 5.32 -5.88 15.92
C GLU A 32 5.46 -6.90 14.81
N ALA A 33 5.35 -6.48 13.57
CA ALA A 33 5.52 -7.36 12.42
C ALA A 33 6.95 -7.92 12.35
N GLN A 34 7.95 -7.12 12.69
CA GLN A 34 9.33 -7.58 12.77
C GLN A 34 9.53 -8.63 13.88
N LYS A 35 8.90 -8.44 15.04
CA LYS A 35 9.00 -9.40 16.15
C LYS A 35 8.46 -10.78 15.81
N VAL A 36 7.39 -10.83 15.03
CA VAL A 36 6.77 -12.10 14.62
C VAL A 36 7.31 -12.65 13.30
N GLY A 37 8.33 -12.01 12.73
CA GLY A 37 8.98 -12.45 11.51
C GLY A 37 8.18 -12.31 10.23
N LYS A 38 7.20 -11.38 10.19
CA LYS A 38 6.45 -11.10 8.97
C LYS A 38 7.32 -10.41 7.91
N ILE A 39 7.03 -10.72 6.66
CA ILE A 39 7.51 -9.94 5.53
C ILE A 39 6.70 -8.65 5.47
N ILE A 40 7.37 -7.51 5.35
CA ILE A 40 6.76 -6.19 5.34
C ILE A 40 7.13 -5.50 4.03
N VAL A 41 6.12 -5.12 3.27
CA VAL A 41 6.27 -4.31 2.05
C VAL A 41 5.85 -2.88 2.37
N ILE A 42 6.73 -1.92 2.17
CA ILE A 42 6.48 -0.51 2.47
C ILE A 42 6.60 0.31 1.18
N ASN A 43 5.62 1.16 0.95
CA ASN A 43 5.61 2.09 -0.19
C ASN A 43 5.66 3.53 0.29
N SER A 44 6.61 4.29 -0.21
CA SER A 44 6.61 5.75 -0.06
C SER A 44 5.90 6.39 -1.25
N TRP A 45 5.01 7.32 -1.00
CA TRP A 45 4.21 7.95 -2.05
C TRP A 45 4.09 9.47 -1.85
N ASN A 46 3.59 10.15 -2.88
CA ASN A 46 3.26 11.56 -2.85
C ASN A 46 1.97 11.79 -3.63
N LYS A 47 1.19 12.80 -3.25
CA LYS A 47 -0.10 13.11 -3.88
C LYS A 47 0.00 13.41 -5.37
N SER A 48 1.09 14.05 -5.80
CA SER A 48 1.31 14.47 -7.17
C SER A 48 2.08 13.46 -8.02
N CYS A 49 2.32 12.26 -7.50
CA CYS A 49 3.15 11.25 -8.12
C CYS A 49 2.32 10.23 -8.90
N GLY A 50 2.35 10.29 -10.23
CA GLY A 50 1.67 9.33 -11.10
C GLY A 50 2.23 7.91 -11.00
N THR A 51 3.54 7.77 -10.87
CA THR A 51 4.23 6.49 -10.63
C THR A 51 3.75 5.84 -9.32
N CYS A 52 3.61 6.63 -8.26
CA CYS A 52 3.09 6.15 -6.98
C CYS A 52 1.64 5.64 -7.10
N ALA A 53 0.82 6.29 -7.90
CA ALA A 53 -0.57 5.86 -8.13
C ALA A 53 -0.62 4.47 -8.79
N ARG A 54 0.26 4.19 -9.75
CA ARG A 54 0.39 2.87 -10.38
C ARG A 54 0.86 1.82 -9.39
N GLN A 55 1.86 2.15 -8.58
CA GLN A 55 2.35 1.26 -7.53
C GLN A 55 1.26 0.94 -6.50
N THR A 56 0.50 1.93 -6.06
CA THR A 56 -0.60 1.76 -5.11
C THR A 56 -1.64 0.77 -5.63
N LYS A 57 -2.01 0.89 -6.90
CA LYS A 57 -2.96 -0.03 -7.54
C LYS A 57 -2.45 -1.48 -7.52
N ILE A 58 -1.20 -1.68 -7.90
CA ILE A 58 -0.56 -3.00 -7.94
C ILE A 58 -0.42 -3.57 -6.52
N LEU A 59 0.00 -2.75 -5.56
CA LEU A 59 0.17 -3.17 -4.17
C LEU A 59 -1.16 -3.50 -3.48
N ASN A 60 -2.26 -2.84 -3.86
CA ASN A 60 -3.59 -3.22 -3.38
C ASN A 60 -4.02 -4.60 -3.90
N GLU A 61 -3.68 -4.94 -5.13
CA GLU A 61 -3.88 -6.30 -5.65
C GLU A 61 -2.98 -7.31 -4.93
N ALA A 62 -1.70 -6.97 -4.76
CA ALA A 62 -0.73 -7.82 -4.06
C ALA A 62 -1.14 -8.12 -2.61
N GLN A 63 -1.76 -7.19 -1.94
CA GLN A 63 -2.27 -7.38 -0.58
C GLN A 63 -3.30 -8.52 -0.49
N LYS A 64 -4.09 -8.70 -1.53
CA LYS A 64 -5.05 -9.81 -1.62
C LYS A 64 -4.37 -11.13 -1.97
N ASP A 65 -3.35 -11.09 -2.82
CA ASP A 65 -2.64 -12.28 -3.31
C ASP A 65 -1.60 -12.80 -2.31
N PHE A 66 -1.11 -11.95 -1.41
CA PHE A 66 -0.14 -12.27 -0.37
C PHE A 66 -0.67 -11.94 1.04
N PRO A 67 -1.65 -12.72 1.54
CA PRO A 67 -2.33 -12.39 2.81
C PRO A 67 -1.43 -12.45 4.05
N ASP A 68 -0.30 -13.16 3.99
CA ASP A 68 0.65 -13.27 5.09
C ASP A 68 1.70 -12.14 5.12
N VAL A 69 1.71 -11.30 4.10
CA VAL A 69 2.60 -10.14 3.98
C VAL A 69 1.89 -8.89 4.52
N LEU A 70 2.58 -8.12 5.34
CA LEU A 70 2.08 -6.83 5.80
C LEU A 70 2.44 -5.73 4.81
N PHE A 71 1.45 -5.00 4.32
CA PHE A 71 1.62 -3.86 3.41
C PHE A 71 1.40 -2.57 4.16
N LEU A 72 2.42 -1.71 4.19
CA LEU A 72 2.40 -0.39 4.81
C LEU A 72 2.73 0.69 3.78
N SER A 73 2.21 1.88 3.99
CA SER A 73 2.47 3.02 3.11
C SER A 73 2.50 4.32 3.90
N TYR A 74 3.23 5.29 3.41
CA TYR A 74 3.30 6.62 3.99
C TYR A 74 3.58 7.69 2.92
N GLU A 75 3.14 8.91 3.18
CA GLU A 75 3.42 10.06 2.33
C GLU A 75 4.82 10.63 2.64
N GLN A 76 5.70 10.56 1.67
CA GLN A 76 7.11 10.87 1.81
C GLN A 76 7.38 12.30 2.30
N THR A 77 6.65 13.28 1.77
CA THR A 77 6.88 14.70 2.11
C THR A 77 6.21 15.10 3.43
N LYS A 78 5.15 14.40 3.82
CA LYS A 78 4.39 14.71 5.03
C LYS A 78 4.96 14.02 6.28
N HIS A 79 5.51 12.83 6.11
CA HIS A 79 6.04 11.99 7.19
C HIS A 79 7.55 11.81 7.06
N LYS A 80 8.28 12.91 7.25
CA LYS A 80 9.75 12.93 7.16
C LYS A 80 10.44 12.07 8.21
N ASP A 81 9.82 11.88 9.36
CA ASP A 81 10.26 11.00 10.44
C ASP A 81 10.30 9.53 9.99
N ILE A 82 9.27 9.07 9.29
CA ILE A 82 9.22 7.71 8.72
C ILE A 82 10.26 7.56 7.61
N ALA A 83 10.35 8.54 6.72
CA ALA A 83 11.34 8.54 5.64
C ALA A 83 12.78 8.43 6.20
N LYS A 84 13.08 9.15 7.27
CA LYS A 84 14.38 9.10 7.94
C LYS A 84 14.64 7.76 8.62
N LEU A 85 13.62 7.21 9.30
CA LEU A 85 13.71 5.91 9.95
C LEU A 85 14.05 4.81 8.93
N LEU A 86 13.44 4.84 7.76
CA LEU A 86 13.61 3.86 6.69
C LEU A 86 14.78 4.20 5.73
N ASN A 87 15.42 5.34 5.93
CA ASN A 87 16.47 5.85 5.03
C ASN A 87 15.99 5.96 3.57
N VAL A 88 14.82 6.57 3.37
CA VAL A 88 14.19 6.78 2.07
C VAL A 88 14.26 8.26 1.70
N ASN A 89 14.82 8.56 0.52
CA ASN A 89 15.02 9.93 0.04
C ASN A 89 14.02 10.34 -1.04
N PHE A 90 13.31 9.37 -1.65
CA PHE A 90 12.43 9.61 -2.78
C PHE A 90 11.07 8.93 -2.58
N TRP A 91 10.00 9.53 -3.11
CA TRP A 91 8.72 8.83 -3.26
C TRP A 91 8.82 7.76 -4.37
N ALA A 92 7.78 6.97 -4.54
CA ALA A 92 7.75 5.82 -5.43
C ALA A 92 8.82 4.77 -5.10
N THR A 93 9.25 4.71 -3.85
CA THR A 93 10.17 3.69 -3.34
C THR A 93 9.36 2.54 -2.74
N ILE A 94 9.73 1.33 -3.12
CA ILE A 94 9.22 0.09 -2.52
C ILE A 94 10.35 -0.53 -1.70
N ILE A 95 10.07 -0.80 -0.44
CA ILE A 95 11.01 -1.38 0.50
C ILE A 95 10.42 -2.67 1.03
N ILE A 96 11.24 -3.72 1.13
CA ILE A 96 10.82 -4.99 1.73
C ILE A 96 11.75 -5.30 2.91
N TYR A 97 11.15 -5.59 4.05
CA TYR A 97 11.80 -6.09 5.25
C TYR A 97 11.48 -7.56 5.46
N LYS A 98 12.50 -8.33 5.78
CA LYS A 98 12.41 -9.73 6.17
C LYS A 98 13.39 -10.01 7.30
N ASN A 99 12.93 -10.69 8.34
CA ASN A 99 13.76 -10.99 9.52
C ASN A 99 14.43 -9.74 10.11
N SER A 100 13.67 -8.65 10.21
CA SER A 100 14.13 -7.35 10.73
C SER A 100 15.24 -6.67 9.92
N LYS A 101 15.40 -7.06 8.65
CA LYS A 101 16.38 -6.49 7.73
C LYS A 101 15.73 -6.00 6.46
N GLU A 102 16.20 -4.87 5.96
CA GLU A 102 15.87 -4.40 4.62
C GLU A 102 16.50 -5.34 3.58
N VAL A 103 15.68 -6.00 2.78
CA VAL A 103 16.14 -6.93 1.74
C VAL A 103 15.93 -6.39 0.33
N VAL A 104 15.02 -5.43 0.15
CA VAL A 104 14.73 -4.76 -1.12
C VAL A 104 14.52 -3.27 -0.89
N LYS A 105 15.07 -2.45 -1.78
CA LYS A 105 14.77 -1.02 -1.93
C LYS A 105 14.85 -0.66 -3.42
N GLU A 106 13.69 -0.46 -4.03
CA GLU A 106 13.59 -0.15 -5.46
C GLU A 106 12.75 1.11 -5.68
N ILE A 107 13.22 1.97 -6.57
CA ILE A 107 12.57 3.24 -6.91
C ILE A 107 11.95 3.14 -8.30
N GLY A 108 10.70 3.56 -8.43
CA GLY A 108 10.06 3.74 -9.73
C GLY A 108 9.61 2.47 -10.44
N VAL A 109 9.56 1.33 -9.78
CA VAL A 109 9.04 0.08 -10.37
C VAL A 109 7.53 0.18 -10.53
N THR A 110 7.03 -0.03 -11.75
CA THR A 110 5.60 0.17 -12.10
C THR A 110 4.93 -1.01 -12.78
N SER A 111 5.64 -2.09 -13.04
CA SER A 111 5.00 -3.28 -13.62
C SER A 111 4.57 -4.26 -12.53
N LYS A 112 3.40 -4.88 -12.73
CA LYS A 112 2.89 -5.90 -11.80
C LYS A 112 3.84 -7.09 -11.69
N SER A 113 4.40 -7.56 -12.80
CA SER A 113 5.33 -8.69 -12.81
C SER A 113 6.59 -8.40 -12.00
N ASP A 114 7.15 -7.20 -12.12
CA ASP A 114 8.36 -6.82 -11.39
C ASP A 114 8.08 -6.68 -9.89
N ILE A 115 7.02 -5.99 -9.52
CA ILE A 115 6.64 -5.82 -8.10
C ILE A 115 6.35 -7.18 -7.46
N TYR A 116 5.59 -8.03 -8.13
CA TYR A 116 5.30 -9.38 -7.62
C TYR A 116 6.55 -10.24 -7.50
N SER A 117 7.48 -10.12 -8.43
CA SER A 117 8.77 -10.82 -8.38
C SER A 117 9.59 -10.42 -7.17
N LEU A 118 9.63 -9.12 -6.83
CA LEU A 118 10.32 -8.63 -5.63
C LEU A 118 9.75 -9.25 -4.36
N ILE A 119 8.42 -9.38 -4.28
CA ILE A 119 7.75 -9.97 -3.12
C ILE A 119 7.97 -11.49 -3.08
N LYS A 120 7.78 -12.18 -4.19
CA LYS A 120 7.90 -13.63 -4.28
C LYS A 120 9.28 -14.16 -3.95
N LYS A 121 10.33 -13.39 -4.25
CA LYS A 121 11.71 -13.77 -3.88
C LYS A 121 11.92 -13.91 -2.39
N GLU A 122 11.13 -13.22 -1.59
CA GLU A 122 11.30 -13.16 -0.14
C GLU A 122 10.36 -14.12 0.63
N ILE A 123 9.43 -14.72 -0.06
CA ILE A 123 8.48 -15.67 0.55
C ILE A 123 9.08 -17.06 0.68
#